data_466b4b0410038592f1bf1dc14d4d4fb7
#
_entry.id   466b4b0410038592f1bf1dc14d4d4fb7
#
_cell.length_a   1.000
_cell.length_b   1.000
_cell.length_c   1.000
_cell.angle_alpha   90.00
_cell.angle_beta   90.00
_cell.angle_gamma   90.00
#
_symmetry.space_group_name_H-M   'P 1'
#
loop_
_entity.id
_entity.type
_entity.pdbx_description
1 polymer ?
#
loop_
_entity_poly.entity_id
_entity_poly.type
_entity_poly.pdbx_seq_one_letter_code
_entity_poly.pdbx_strand_id
1 'polypeptide(L)'
;MIFTAENTLLIGSILLFVSIVVGKTGYRFGVPTLLLFLVVGMLFGSDGLGLQFHDAKDAQFIGMVALSIILFSGGMDTKFREIKPILGPGIVLSTVGVLLTALFTGLFIWWVSGMSWSNIYLPITTSLLLASTMSSTDSASVFAILRSQKMNLKHNLRPMLELESGSNDPMAYMLTIVLIQFIQSSGMGVGAIVGSFVIQFIVGAAAGYVLGKLAIRMLNKLNIDNQALYPILLLAFVFFTFSITDLLKGNGYLAVYIAGIMVGNNKIMHRKDIYTFMDGLTWLSQIIMFLCLGLLVNPHEMLEVAAVALLIGVFMIIIGRPLSVFLCLLPFRKITMKSRIFVSWVGLRGAVPIIFATYPVVAGVEGSNLIFNIVFFITIVSLVVQGTTISFVARILNLSKPLEKTGNDFGVELPEEIDSDLSDMTITKSMLEEADTLKDMNLPKGTLVMIVKRGDEFLIPNGTLKLHEGDKLLLISEKSKEEETDSD
;
A
#
# COMPACT_ATOMS: atom_id res chain seq x y z
N MET A 1 -29.40 -9.76 -14.66
CA MET A 1 -30.28 -9.16 -13.63
C MET A 1 -30.26 -7.66 -13.86
N ILE A 2 -31.42 -7.01 -13.98
CA ILE A 2 -31.49 -5.54 -14.18
C ILE A 2 -31.20 -4.88 -12.84
N PHE A 3 -30.20 -4.01 -12.79
CA PHE A 3 -29.86 -3.24 -11.59
C PHE A 3 -30.94 -2.18 -11.33
N THR A 4 -31.83 -2.43 -10.39
CA THR A 4 -32.61 -1.38 -9.73
C THR A 4 -31.84 -0.87 -8.51
N ALA A 5 -32.11 0.35 -8.05
CA ALA A 5 -31.43 0.91 -6.88
C ALA A 5 -31.50 -0.01 -5.65
N GLU A 6 -32.65 -0.66 -5.45
CA GLU A 6 -32.89 -1.60 -4.34
C GLU A 6 -32.03 -2.88 -4.48
N ASN A 7 -31.98 -3.46 -5.68
CA ASN A 7 -31.17 -4.65 -5.95
C ASN A 7 -29.67 -4.33 -5.81
N THR A 8 -29.25 -3.14 -6.23
CA THR A 8 -27.84 -2.71 -6.12
C THR A 8 -27.39 -2.63 -4.65
N LEU A 9 -28.23 -2.05 -3.78
CA LEU A 9 -27.95 -2.00 -2.33
C LEU A 9 -27.89 -3.39 -1.71
N LEU A 10 -28.85 -4.27 -2.05
CA LEU A 10 -28.87 -5.65 -1.55
C LEU A 10 -27.61 -6.41 -2.01
N ILE A 11 -27.29 -6.36 -3.29
CA ILE A 11 -26.12 -7.03 -3.87
C ILE A 11 -24.83 -6.47 -3.24
N GLY A 12 -24.68 -5.16 -3.15
CA GLY A 12 -23.53 -4.51 -2.54
C GLY A 12 -23.35 -4.91 -1.07
N SER A 13 -24.44 -4.99 -0.30
CA SER A 13 -24.38 -5.43 1.09
C SER A 13 -23.95 -6.90 1.22
N ILE A 14 -24.49 -7.79 0.37
CA ILE A 14 -24.11 -9.21 0.34
C ILE A 14 -22.62 -9.36 -0.04
N LEU A 15 -22.18 -8.65 -1.08
CA LEU A 15 -20.79 -8.68 -1.53
C LEU A 15 -19.81 -8.22 -0.42
N LEU A 16 -20.13 -7.12 0.26
CA LEU A 16 -19.32 -6.63 1.38
C LEU A 16 -19.28 -7.66 2.53
N PHE A 17 -20.44 -8.19 2.91
CA PHE A 17 -20.55 -9.19 3.99
C PHE A 17 -19.76 -10.47 3.65
N VAL A 18 -19.96 -11.02 2.45
CA VAL A 18 -19.23 -12.22 1.99
C VAL A 18 -17.74 -11.96 1.94
N SER A 19 -17.31 -10.81 1.44
CA SER A 19 -15.88 -10.44 1.37
C SER A 19 -15.23 -10.41 2.74
N ILE A 20 -15.87 -9.80 3.74
CA ILE A 20 -15.34 -9.72 5.11
C ILE A 20 -15.23 -11.13 5.73
N VAL A 21 -16.25 -11.97 5.56
CA VAL A 21 -16.27 -13.35 6.09
C VAL A 21 -15.20 -14.21 5.41
N VAL A 22 -15.10 -14.13 4.09
CA VAL A 22 -14.11 -14.87 3.30
C VAL A 22 -12.70 -14.38 3.64
N GLY A 23 -12.50 -13.07 3.77
CA GLY A 23 -11.23 -12.46 4.18
C GLY A 23 -10.76 -12.95 5.54
N LYS A 24 -11.64 -13.04 6.54
CA LYS A 24 -11.34 -13.61 7.87
C LYS A 24 -10.91 -15.07 7.78
N THR A 25 -11.53 -15.85 6.90
CA THR A 25 -11.23 -17.27 6.72
C THR A 25 -9.88 -17.46 6.01
N GLY A 26 -9.63 -16.70 4.95
CA GLY A 26 -8.39 -16.76 4.18
C GLY A 26 -7.14 -16.38 4.98
N TYR A 27 -7.28 -15.45 5.93
CA TYR A 27 -6.19 -15.10 6.84
C TYR A 27 -5.61 -16.32 7.58
N ARG A 28 -6.44 -17.32 7.92
CA ARG A 28 -6.00 -18.56 8.58
C ARG A 28 -5.17 -19.46 7.67
N PHE A 29 -5.40 -19.39 6.35
CA PHE A 29 -4.72 -20.22 5.35
C PHE A 29 -3.53 -19.52 4.70
N GLY A 30 -3.21 -18.28 5.10
CA GLY A 30 -2.11 -17.51 4.54
C GLY A 30 -2.35 -17.03 3.09
N VAL A 31 -3.61 -17.04 2.65
CA VAL A 31 -3.99 -16.52 1.34
C VAL A 31 -4.13 -14.99 1.42
N PRO A 32 -3.58 -14.24 0.46
CA PRO A 32 -3.77 -12.78 0.43
C PRO A 32 -5.26 -12.41 0.42
N THR A 33 -5.70 -11.64 1.42
CA THR A 33 -7.12 -11.26 1.58
C THR A 33 -7.67 -10.53 0.35
N LEU A 34 -6.84 -9.73 -0.30
CA LEU A 34 -7.21 -8.97 -1.49
C LEU A 34 -7.50 -9.88 -2.70
N LEU A 35 -6.76 -11.00 -2.83
CA LEU A 35 -7.07 -12.02 -3.83
C LEU A 35 -8.47 -12.62 -3.61
N LEU A 36 -8.86 -12.81 -2.35
CA LEU A 36 -10.16 -13.37 -2.03
C LEU A 36 -11.30 -12.40 -2.41
N PHE A 37 -11.11 -11.10 -2.22
CA PHE A 37 -12.08 -10.08 -2.67
C PHE A 37 -12.23 -10.10 -4.19
N LEU A 38 -11.12 -10.23 -4.91
CA LEU A 38 -11.13 -10.37 -6.37
C LEU A 38 -11.91 -11.61 -6.81
N VAL A 39 -11.63 -12.77 -6.19
CA VAL A 39 -12.32 -14.04 -6.47
C VAL A 39 -13.82 -13.95 -6.17
N VAL A 40 -14.20 -13.31 -5.05
CA VAL A 40 -15.62 -13.06 -4.74
C VAL A 40 -16.27 -12.23 -5.86
N GLY A 41 -15.60 -11.14 -6.31
CA GLY A 41 -16.09 -10.37 -7.46
C GLY A 41 -16.28 -11.22 -8.72
N MET A 42 -15.32 -12.06 -9.06
CA MET A 42 -15.40 -12.97 -10.23
C MET A 42 -16.54 -13.99 -10.11
N LEU A 43 -16.75 -14.57 -8.91
CA LEU A 43 -17.83 -15.52 -8.67
C LEU A 43 -19.23 -14.90 -8.79
N PHE A 44 -19.36 -13.63 -8.45
CA PHE A 44 -20.61 -12.90 -8.63
C PHE A 44 -20.76 -12.29 -10.03
N GLY A 45 -19.67 -12.14 -10.77
CA GLY A 45 -19.60 -11.55 -12.11
C GLY A 45 -20.36 -12.32 -13.20
N SER A 46 -20.15 -11.90 -14.46
CA SER A 46 -20.88 -12.40 -15.64
C SER A 46 -20.78 -13.91 -15.83
N ASP A 47 -19.61 -14.51 -15.63
CA ASP A 47 -19.36 -15.95 -15.77
C ASP A 47 -19.81 -16.77 -14.54
N GLY A 48 -20.08 -16.12 -13.40
CA GLY A 48 -20.53 -16.77 -12.17
C GLY A 48 -22.04 -16.65 -11.95
N LEU A 49 -22.44 -15.76 -11.04
CA LEU A 49 -23.87 -15.53 -10.71
C LEU A 49 -24.58 -14.59 -11.69
N GLY A 50 -23.91 -14.11 -12.73
CA GLY A 50 -24.52 -13.36 -13.82
C GLY A 50 -24.77 -11.88 -13.50
N LEU A 51 -24.04 -11.29 -12.54
CA LEU A 51 -24.06 -9.86 -12.32
C LEU A 51 -23.23 -9.17 -13.42
N GLN A 52 -23.92 -8.35 -14.21
CA GLN A 52 -23.29 -7.64 -15.32
C GLN A 52 -22.78 -6.28 -14.85
N PHE A 53 -21.46 -6.15 -14.73
CA PHE A 53 -20.76 -4.90 -14.49
C PHE A 53 -19.74 -4.73 -15.63
N HIS A 54 -20.15 -4.01 -16.69
CA HIS A 54 -19.37 -3.94 -17.94
C HIS A 54 -18.82 -2.54 -18.25
N ASP A 55 -19.08 -1.54 -17.41
CA ASP A 55 -18.60 -0.19 -17.67
C ASP A 55 -17.21 0.02 -17.12
N ALA A 56 -16.23 0.02 -18.03
CA ALA A 56 -14.83 0.31 -17.70
C ALA A 56 -14.64 1.73 -17.15
N LYS A 57 -15.52 2.70 -17.49
CA LYS A 57 -15.45 4.06 -16.97
C LYS A 57 -15.85 4.11 -15.51
N ASP A 58 -16.90 3.38 -15.13
CA ASP A 58 -17.34 3.29 -13.75
C ASP A 58 -16.25 2.59 -12.90
N ALA A 59 -15.67 1.50 -13.41
CA ALA A 59 -14.56 0.82 -12.74
C ALA A 59 -13.33 1.72 -12.60
N GLN A 60 -12.98 2.50 -13.63
CA GLN A 60 -11.91 3.48 -13.61
C GLN A 60 -12.16 4.56 -12.56
N PHE A 61 -13.39 5.11 -12.50
CA PHE A 61 -13.77 6.13 -11.52
C PHE A 61 -13.68 5.60 -10.08
N ILE A 62 -14.24 4.42 -9.83
CA ILE A 62 -14.14 3.75 -8.51
C ILE A 62 -12.67 3.52 -8.15
N GLY A 63 -11.88 3.03 -9.10
CA GLY A 63 -10.45 2.83 -8.92
C GLY A 63 -9.69 4.12 -8.62
N MET A 64 -10.03 5.21 -9.30
CA MET A 64 -9.43 6.54 -9.08
C MET A 64 -9.72 7.08 -7.68
N VAL A 65 -10.97 6.98 -7.23
CA VAL A 65 -11.37 7.38 -5.87
C VAL A 65 -10.67 6.52 -4.83
N ALA A 66 -10.71 5.20 -4.99
CA ALA A 66 -10.10 4.25 -4.06
C ALA A 66 -8.58 4.45 -3.96
N LEU A 67 -7.90 4.55 -5.10
CA LEU A 67 -6.45 4.72 -5.14
C LEU A 67 -6.01 6.06 -4.54
N SER A 68 -6.77 7.13 -4.73
CA SER A 68 -6.49 8.42 -4.10
C SER A 68 -6.52 8.34 -2.57
N ILE A 69 -7.50 7.62 -2.00
CA ILE A 69 -7.61 7.39 -0.56
C ILE A 69 -6.45 6.51 -0.06
N ILE A 70 -6.18 5.41 -0.76
CA ILE A 70 -5.13 4.44 -0.40
C ILE A 70 -3.75 5.10 -0.41
N LEU A 71 -3.43 5.87 -1.47
CA LEU A 71 -2.15 6.57 -1.59
C LEU A 71 -1.99 7.67 -0.54
N PHE A 72 -3.04 8.42 -0.25
CA PHE A 72 -2.98 9.43 0.80
C PHE A 72 -2.75 8.80 2.18
N SER A 73 -3.50 7.75 2.52
CA SER A 73 -3.34 7.01 3.77
C SER A 73 -1.94 6.39 3.87
N GLY A 74 -1.45 5.74 2.80
CA GLY A 74 -0.09 5.21 2.74
C GLY A 74 0.98 6.29 2.90
N GLY A 75 0.74 7.49 2.34
CA GLY A 75 1.59 8.66 2.57
C GLY A 75 1.59 9.11 4.03
N MET A 76 0.42 9.13 4.69
CA MET A 76 0.32 9.46 6.12
C MET A 76 1.09 8.47 7.01
N ASP A 77 1.09 7.18 6.66
CA ASP A 77 1.79 6.15 7.41
C ASP A 77 3.31 6.19 7.19
N THR A 78 3.77 6.83 6.10
CA THR A 78 5.18 6.95 5.73
C THR A 78 5.89 7.97 6.62
N LYS A 79 6.68 7.49 7.59
CA LYS A 79 7.43 8.36 8.52
C LYS A 79 8.72 8.84 7.88
N PHE A 80 8.89 10.15 7.77
CA PHE A 80 10.05 10.77 7.14
C PHE A 80 11.38 10.36 7.82
N ARG A 81 11.37 10.21 9.14
CA ARG A 81 12.54 9.76 9.92
C ARG A 81 13.01 8.35 9.49
N GLU A 82 12.06 7.44 9.21
CA GLU A 82 12.37 6.07 8.81
C GLU A 82 12.83 5.97 7.35
N ILE A 83 12.28 6.82 6.46
CA ILE A 83 12.64 6.80 5.04
C ILE A 83 13.89 7.61 4.71
N LYS A 84 14.29 8.59 5.54
CA LYS A 84 15.46 9.44 5.30
C LYS A 84 16.75 8.67 4.93
N PRO A 85 17.16 7.59 5.64
CA PRO A 85 18.36 6.84 5.32
C PRO A 85 18.27 6.04 4.02
N ILE A 86 17.05 5.75 3.55
CA ILE A 86 16.80 4.93 2.34
C ILE A 86 16.14 5.72 1.21
N LEU A 87 16.07 7.05 1.34
CA LEU A 87 15.42 7.93 0.37
C LEU A 87 16.00 7.79 -1.05
N GLY A 88 17.33 7.75 -1.16
CA GLY A 88 17.99 7.58 -2.45
C GLY A 88 17.60 6.28 -3.17
N PRO A 89 17.86 5.11 -2.57
CA PRO A 89 17.47 3.84 -3.19
C PRO A 89 15.96 3.73 -3.44
N GLY A 90 15.11 4.22 -2.53
CA GLY A 90 13.64 4.21 -2.70
C GLY A 90 13.18 5.03 -3.90
N ILE A 91 13.66 6.27 -4.05
CA ILE A 91 13.34 7.12 -5.20
C ILE A 91 13.84 6.50 -6.52
N VAL A 92 15.07 5.98 -6.55
CA VAL A 92 15.60 5.36 -7.77
C VAL A 92 14.79 4.13 -8.17
N LEU A 93 14.36 3.30 -7.21
CA LEU A 93 13.50 2.15 -7.48
C LEU A 93 12.12 2.57 -7.99
N SER A 94 11.50 3.58 -7.38
CA SER A 94 10.15 4.02 -7.76
C SER A 94 10.11 4.84 -9.06
N THR A 95 11.23 5.38 -9.52
CA THR A 95 11.31 6.17 -10.75
C THR A 95 12.01 5.39 -11.87
N VAL A 96 13.33 5.28 -11.79
CA VAL A 96 14.13 4.55 -12.80
C VAL A 96 13.77 3.08 -12.84
N GLY A 97 13.47 2.47 -11.69
CA GLY A 97 13.06 1.07 -11.61
C GLY A 97 11.76 0.78 -12.34
N VAL A 98 10.77 1.69 -12.26
CA VAL A 98 9.50 1.60 -13.01
C VAL A 98 9.78 1.68 -14.51
N LEU A 99 10.56 2.67 -14.96
CA LEU A 99 10.93 2.84 -16.37
C LEU A 99 11.67 1.63 -16.93
N LEU A 100 12.67 1.11 -16.20
CA LEU A 100 13.43 -0.06 -16.63
C LEU A 100 12.56 -1.32 -16.64
N THR A 101 11.69 -1.51 -15.64
CA THR A 101 10.76 -2.65 -15.61
C THR A 101 9.80 -2.60 -16.80
N ALA A 102 9.23 -1.43 -17.10
CA ALA A 102 8.36 -1.22 -18.25
C ALA A 102 9.12 -1.44 -19.58
N LEU A 103 10.36 -0.96 -19.68
CA LEU A 103 11.19 -1.13 -20.87
C LEU A 103 11.52 -2.60 -21.12
N PHE A 104 12.11 -3.31 -20.14
CA PHE A 104 12.51 -4.71 -20.31
C PHE A 104 11.30 -5.61 -20.57
N THR A 105 10.23 -5.42 -19.80
CA THR A 105 9.00 -6.18 -19.98
C THR A 105 8.33 -5.86 -21.32
N GLY A 106 8.27 -4.58 -21.71
CA GLY A 106 7.68 -4.16 -22.99
C GLY A 106 8.43 -4.69 -24.21
N LEU A 107 9.78 -4.67 -24.17
CA LEU A 107 10.60 -5.26 -25.23
C LEU A 107 10.38 -6.79 -25.33
N PHE A 108 10.25 -7.46 -24.19
CA PHE A 108 9.95 -8.90 -24.16
C PHE A 108 8.55 -9.18 -24.71
N ILE A 109 7.54 -8.40 -24.34
CA ILE A 109 6.16 -8.51 -24.87
C ILE A 109 6.17 -8.33 -26.39
N TRP A 110 6.84 -7.30 -26.90
CA TRP A 110 6.95 -7.04 -28.30
C TRP A 110 7.61 -8.22 -29.04
N TRP A 111 8.69 -8.77 -28.50
CA TRP A 111 9.38 -9.91 -29.07
C TRP A 111 8.50 -11.18 -29.10
N VAL A 112 7.81 -11.50 -27.99
CA VAL A 112 6.92 -12.67 -27.90
C VAL A 112 5.70 -12.50 -28.78
N SER A 113 5.10 -11.31 -28.85
CA SER A 113 3.93 -11.05 -29.69
C SER A 113 4.20 -11.18 -31.18
N GLY A 114 5.45 -11.08 -31.61
CA GLY A 114 5.86 -11.30 -33.01
C GLY A 114 6.05 -12.78 -33.37
N MET A 115 5.92 -13.70 -32.41
CA MET A 115 6.10 -15.14 -32.66
C MET A 115 4.84 -15.80 -33.21
N SER A 116 4.98 -16.72 -34.16
CA SER A 116 3.86 -17.39 -34.86
C SER A 116 2.92 -18.18 -33.96
N TRP A 117 3.40 -18.65 -32.81
CA TRP A 117 2.60 -19.42 -31.85
C TRP A 117 1.76 -18.55 -30.88
N SER A 118 2.11 -17.24 -30.74
CA SER A 118 1.45 -16.37 -29.79
C SER A 118 0.02 -15.97 -30.20
N ASN A 119 -0.28 -16.06 -31.51
CA ASN A 119 -1.52 -15.58 -32.14
C ASN A 119 -1.90 -14.12 -31.78
N ILE A 120 -0.96 -13.36 -31.21
CA ILE A 120 -1.14 -11.99 -30.72
C ILE A 120 -0.07 -11.14 -31.39
N TYR A 121 -0.47 -10.01 -31.96
CA TYR A 121 0.46 -9.01 -32.47
C TYR A 121 0.25 -7.68 -31.76
N LEU A 122 1.26 -7.22 -31.02
CA LEU A 122 1.27 -5.94 -30.33
C LEU A 122 2.44 -5.08 -30.86
N PRO A 123 2.16 -3.90 -31.43
CA PRO A 123 3.20 -2.92 -31.73
C PRO A 123 4.03 -2.59 -30.51
N ILE A 124 5.27 -2.13 -30.69
CA ILE A 124 6.18 -1.81 -29.60
C ILE A 124 5.58 -0.79 -28.61
N THR A 125 4.83 0.18 -29.10
CA THR A 125 4.16 1.20 -28.29
C THR A 125 3.08 0.61 -27.39
N THR A 126 2.26 -0.28 -27.94
CA THR A 126 1.22 -1.01 -27.18
C THR A 126 1.83 -2.02 -26.23
N SER A 127 2.95 -2.65 -26.60
CA SER A 127 3.71 -3.54 -25.70
C SER A 127 4.32 -2.78 -24.51
N LEU A 128 4.85 -1.57 -24.75
CA LEU A 128 5.33 -0.68 -23.68
C LEU A 128 4.17 -0.18 -22.81
N LEU A 129 3.00 0.11 -23.40
CA LEU A 129 1.80 0.49 -22.67
C LEU A 129 1.33 -0.64 -21.74
N LEU A 130 1.26 -1.88 -22.23
CA LEU A 130 0.95 -3.03 -21.41
C LEU A 130 1.95 -3.21 -20.27
N ALA A 131 3.25 -3.07 -20.55
CA ALA A 131 4.29 -3.16 -19.53
C ALA A 131 4.22 -2.02 -18.51
N SER A 132 3.85 -0.80 -18.93
CA SER A 132 3.73 0.35 -18.03
C SER A 132 2.61 0.18 -17.01
N THR A 133 1.45 -0.33 -17.42
CA THR A 133 0.34 -0.61 -16.50
C THR A 133 0.73 -1.60 -15.41
N MET A 134 1.62 -2.56 -15.73
CA MET A 134 2.10 -3.57 -14.80
C MET A 134 3.36 -3.18 -14.03
N SER A 135 3.94 -2.01 -14.23
CA SER A 135 5.22 -1.64 -13.61
C SER A 135 5.10 -1.23 -12.13
N SER A 136 3.90 -0.92 -11.65
CA SER A 136 3.58 -0.65 -10.23
C SER A 136 3.66 -1.91 -9.37
N THR A 137 3.99 -1.77 -8.07
CA THR A 137 4.05 -2.86 -7.08
C THR A 137 3.25 -2.52 -5.84
N ASP A 138 2.69 -3.52 -5.17
CA ASP A 138 1.80 -3.37 -4.02
C ASP A 138 2.47 -3.82 -2.71
N SER A 139 3.03 -2.88 -1.97
CA SER A 139 3.62 -3.16 -0.65
C SER A 139 2.58 -3.33 0.45
N ALA A 140 1.38 -2.76 0.32
CA ALA A 140 0.34 -2.90 1.33
C ALA A 140 -0.07 -4.36 1.50
N SER A 141 -0.27 -5.07 0.38
CA SER A 141 -0.50 -6.52 0.37
C SER A 141 0.67 -7.30 0.99
N VAL A 142 1.91 -6.92 0.68
CA VAL A 142 3.12 -7.54 1.22
C VAL A 142 3.15 -7.45 2.75
N PHE A 143 2.91 -6.26 3.29
CA PHE A 143 2.92 -6.07 4.75
C PHE A 143 1.72 -6.69 5.44
N ALA A 144 0.56 -6.76 4.80
CA ALA A 144 -0.58 -7.51 5.31
C ALA A 144 -0.22 -9.00 5.46
N ILE A 145 0.44 -9.60 4.47
CA ILE A 145 0.92 -10.98 4.50
C ILE A 145 1.98 -11.19 5.60
N LEU A 146 2.98 -10.31 5.70
CA LEU A 146 4.02 -10.42 6.72
C LEU A 146 3.46 -10.26 8.14
N ARG A 147 2.52 -9.33 8.35
CA ARG A 147 1.82 -9.14 9.63
C ARG A 147 0.99 -10.36 10.03
N SER A 148 0.31 -10.99 9.07
CA SER A 148 -0.45 -12.23 9.33
C SER A 148 0.43 -13.36 9.85
N GLN A 149 1.70 -13.39 9.43
CA GLN A 149 2.72 -14.33 9.86
C GLN A 149 3.52 -13.85 11.09
N LYS A 150 3.10 -12.75 11.74
CA LYS A 150 3.80 -12.11 12.87
C LYS A 150 5.27 -11.80 12.57
N MET A 151 5.58 -11.38 11.35
CA MET A 151 6.92 -11.12 10.85
C MET A 151 7.11 -9.65 10.51
N ASN A 152 8.32 -9.14 10.78
CA ASN A 152 8.83 -7.86 10.31
C ASN A 152 10.14 -8.10 9.55
N LEU A 153 10.65 -7.08 8.87
CA LEU A 153 11.84 -7.13 8.03
C LEU A 153 13.03 -6.41 8.67
N LYS A 154 14.25 -6.95 8.45
CA LYS A 154 15.53 -6.34 8.83
C LYS A 154 15.97 -5.28 7.80
N HIS A 155 17.03 -4.52 8.13
CA HIS A 155 17.77 -3.62 7.22
C HIS A 155 16.89 -2.52 6.59
N ASN A 156 15.94 -1.97 7.31
CA ASN A 156 15.03 -0.90 6.83
C ASN A 156 14.34 -1.26 5.49
N LEU A 157 14.15 -2.56 5.23
CA LEU A 157 13.48 -3.01 4.01
C LEU A 157 12.01 -2.59 3.99
N ARG A 158 11.36 -2.56 5.17
CA ARG A 158 9.96 -2.15 5.26
C ARG A 158 9.76 -0.70 4.78
N PRO A 159 10.43 0.32 5.36
CA PRO A 159 10.30 1.70 4.87
C PRO A 159 10.71 1.86 3.40
N MET A 160 11.69 1.09 2.92
CA MET A 160 12.12 1.15 1.52
C MET A 160 11.03 0.65 0.56
N LEU A 161 10.38 -0.46 0.88
CA LEU A 161 9.28 -1.00 0.07
C LEU A 161 8.02 -0.13 0.15
N GLU A 162 7.73 0.48 1.31
CA GLU A 162 6.64 1.44 1.48
C GLU A 162 6.86 2.68 0.61
N LEU A 163 8.06 3.26 0.64
CA LEU A 163 8.41 4.41 -0.18
C LEU A 163 8.39 4.06 -1.68
N GLU A 164 8.94 2.91 -2.05
CA GLU A 164 8.93 2.45 -3.43
C GLU A 164 7.50 2.33 -3.94
N SER A 165 6.65 1.58 -3.25
CA SER A 165 5.29 1.29 -3.69
C SER A 165 4.41 2.55 -3.74
N GLY A 166 4.44 3.40 -2.71
CA GLY A 166 3.65 4.64 -2.72
C GLY A 166 4.05 5.63 -3.82
N SER A 167 5.30 5.55 -4.31
CA SER A 167 5.82 6.44 -5.36
C SER A 167 5.79 5.80 -6.75
N ASN A 168 5.80 4.47 -6.87
CA ASN A 168 5.81 3.81 -8.18
C ASN A 168 4.44 3.81 -8.87
N ASP A 169 3.34 3.83 -8.11
CA ASP A 169 1.99 3.94 -8.66
C ASP A 169 1.79 5.24 -9.45
N PRO A 170 2.12 6.44 -8.89
CA PRO A 170 2.11 7.67 -9.66
C PRO A 170 3.01 7.63 -10.91
N MET A 171 4.17 6.97 -10.83
CA MET A 171 5.10 6.88 -11.96
C MET A 171 4.56 5.96 -13.07
N ALA A 172 3.98 4.80 -12.70
CA ALA A 172 3.35 3.88 -13.66
C ALA A 172 2.13 4.55 -14.33
N TYR A 173 1.34 5.31 -13.56
CA TYR A 173 0.23 6.12 -14.10
C TYR A 173 0.72 7.13 -15.15
N MET A 174 1.74 7.94 -14.80
CA MET A 174 2.29 8.93 -15.74
C MET A 174 2.76 8.27 -17.03
N LEU A 175 3.48 7.16 -16.93
CA LEU A 175 3.98 6.44 -18.08
C LEU A 175 2.83 5.88 -18.93
N THR A 176 1.79 5.35 -18.30
CA THR A 176 0.58 4.84 -18.97
C THR A 176 -0.12 5.96 -19.73
N ILE A 177 -0.38 7.12 -19.11
CA ILE A 177 -1.07 8.24 -19.74
C ILE A 177 -0.25 8.82 -20.90
N VAL A 178 1.05 8.99 -20.72
CA VAL A 178 1.94 9.51 -21.77
C VAL A 178 1.98 8.57 -22.97
N LEU A 179 2.00 7.25 -22.76
CA LEU A 179 1.98 6.27 -23.84
C LEU A 179 0.62 6.23 -24.56
N ILE A 180 -0.50 6.38 -23.84
CA ILE A 180 -1.83 6.53 -24.46
C ILE A 180 -1.87 7.77 -25.34
N GLN A 181 -1.41 8.91 -24.84
CA GLN A 181 -1.33 10.16 -25.61
C GLN A 181 -0.47 10.01 -26.85
N PHE A 182 0.67 9.32 -26.73
CA PHE A 182 1.55 9.04 -27.88
C PHE A 182 0.88 8.17 -28.96
N ILE A 183 0.16 7.12 -28.55
CA ILE A 183 -0.56 6.24 -29.48
C ILE A 183 -1.69 6.98 -30.20
N GLN A 184 -2.41 7.85 -29.48
CA GLN A 184 -3.54 8.60 -30.05
C GLN A 184 -3.13 9.82 -30.90
N SER A 185 -1.96 10.39 -30.62
CA SER A 185 -1.50 11.61 -31.28
C SER A 185 -0.55 11.30 -32.43
N SER A 186 -1.06 11.26 -33.65
CA SER A 186 -0.24 11.08 -34.85
C SER A 186 0.74 12.25 -34.97
N GLY A 187 2.02 12.02 -34.63
CA GLY A 187 3.09 13.01 -34.82
C GLY A 187 3.65 13.69 -33.57
N MET A 188 3.28 13.23 -32.37
CA MET A 188 3.91 13.73 -31.14
C MET A 188 5.39 13.31 -31.08
N GLY A 189 6.30 14.30 -31.08
CA GLY A 189 7.75 14.05 -31.00
C GLY A 189 8.16 13.57 -29.59
N VAL A 190 9.28 12.82 -29.50
CA VAL A 190 9.84 12.32 -28.25
C VAL A 190 10.05 13.45 -27.22
N GLY A 191 10.42 14.66 -27.66
CA GLY A 191 10.58 15.81 -26.78
C GLY A 191 9.29 16.24 -26.08
N ALA A 192 8.14 16.13 -26.75
CA ALA A 192 6.83 16.46 -26.15
C ALA A 192 6.42 15.39 -25.12
N ILE A 193 6.76 14.12 -25.36
CA ILE A 193 6.54 13.01 -24.42
C ILE A 193 7.31 13.24 -23.12
N VAL A 194 8.63 13.50 -23.23
CA VAL A 194 9.50 13.78 -22.09
C VAL A 194 9.03 15.05 -21.38
N GLY A 195 8.65 16.10 -22.13
CA GLY A 195 8.11 17.33 -21.56
C GLY A 195 6.83 17.10 -20.76
N SER A 196 5.87 16.33 -21.29
CA SER A 196 4.63 15.96 -20.58
C SER A 196 4.92 15.21 -19.28
N PHE A 197 5.83 14.25 -19.32
CA PHE A 197 6.24 13.48 -18.14
C PHE A 197 6.86 14.38 -17.06
N VAL A 198 7.77 15.27 -17.44
CA VAL A 198 8.42 16.22 -16.52
C VAL A 198 7.40 17.19 -15.90
N ILE A 199 6.48 17.74 -16.72
CA ILE A 199 5.43 18.64 -16.24
C ILE A 199 4.54 17.92 -15.24
N GLN A 200 4.05 16.72 -15.55
CA GLN A 200 3.22 15.93 -14.64
C GLN A 200 3.92 15.69 -13.29
N PHE A 201 5.22 15.40 -13.32
CA PHE A 201 6.01 15.16 -12.11
C PHE A 201 6.19 16.44 -11.28
N ILE A 202 6.63 17.54 -11.90
CA ILE A 202 6.91 18.81 -11.20
C ILE A 202 5.63 19.42 -10.64
N VAL A 203 4.57 19.49 -11.46
CA VAL A 203 3.28 20.07 -11.02
C VAL A 203 2.66 19.19 -9.93
N GLY A 204 2.72 17.84 -10.08
CA GLY A 204 2.23 16.91 -9.07
C GLY A 204 2.95 17.08 -7.71
N ALA A 205 4.28 17.12 -7.74
CA ALA A 205 5.07 17.28 -6.53
C ALA A 205 4.85 18.66 -5.86
N ALA A 206 4.83 19.73 -6.65
CA ALA A 206 4.60 21.08 -6.13
C ALA A 206 3.19 21.25 -5.54
N ALA A 207 2.16 20.75 -6.25
CA ALA A 207 0.78 20.79 -5.78
C ALA A 207 0.62 19.99 -4.49
N GLY A 208 1.16 18.76 -4.42
CA GLY A 208 1.11 17.93 -3.22
C GLY A 208 1.73 18.61 -2.01
N TYR A 209 2.89 19.24 -2.18
CA TYR A 209 3.55 19.98 -1.10
C TYR A 209 2.74 21.20 -0.63
N VAL A 210 2.25 22.03 -1.58
CA VAL A 210 1.50 23.26 -1.27
C VAL A 210 0.16 22.92 -0.62
N LEU A 211 -0.60 21.98 -1.21
CA LEU A 211 -1.91 21.58 -0.73
C LEU A 211 -1.83 20.79 0.56
N GLY A 212 -0.79 19.96 0.75
CA GLY A 212 -0.50 19.30 2.02
C GLY A 212 -0.25 20.31 3.15
N LYS A 213 0.55 21.36 2.90
CA LYS A 213 0.73 22.46 3.88
C LYS A 213 -0.58 23.20 4.17
N LEU A 214 -1.41 23.41 3.15
CA LEU A 214 -2.71 24.06 3.31
C LEU A 214 -3.63 23.19 4.17
N ALA A 215 -3.71 21.89 3.92
CA ALA A 215 -4.49 20.96 4.71
C ALA A 215 -4.09 20.97 6.19
N ILE A 216 -2.78 20.89 6.49
CA ILE A 216 -2.26 20.99 7.88
C ILE A 216 -2.68 22.29 8.53
N ARG A 217 -2.55 23.43 7.82
CA ARG A 217 -2.96 24.74 8.33
C ARG A 217 -4.45 24.81 8.65
N MET A 218 -5.27 24.25 7.74
CA MET A 218 -6.72 24.26 7.93
C MET A 218 -7.14 23.35 9.09
N LEU A 219 -6.60 22.12 9.16
CA LEU A 219 -6.86 21.21 10.28
C LEU A 219 -6.52 21.82 11.65
N ASN A 220 -5.43 22.60 11.73
CA ASN A 220 -4.97 23.18 12.99
C ASN A 220 -5.57 24.56 13.33
N LYS A 221 -6.16 25.26 12.33
CA LYS A 221 -6.72 26.61 12.54
C LYS A 221 -8.24 26.66 12.57
N LEU A 222 -8.90 25.74 11.85
CA LEU A 222 -10.36 25.65 11.88
C LEU A 222 -10.78 25.05 13.21
N ASN A 223 -11.46 25.84 14.04
CA ASN A 223 -12.07 25.36 15.27
C ASN A 223 -13.48 24.86 14.94
N ILE A 224 -13.58 23.57 14.62
CA ILE A 224 -14.86 22.92 14.26
C ILE A 224 -15.39 22.26 15.55
N ASP A 225 -16.59 22.66 15.98
CA ASP A 225 -17.19 22.14 17.22
C ASP A 225 -17.39 20.63 17.21
N ASN A 226 -17.72 20.05 16.05
CA ASN A 226 -17.89 18.61 15.90
C ASN A 226 -16.60 17.95 15.38
N GLN A 227 -15.91 17.21 16.25
CA GLN A 227 -14.65 16.50 15.95
C GLN A 227 -14.77 15.53 14.80
N ALA A 228 -15.92 14.90 14.58
CA ALA A 228 -16.14 13.97 13.47
C ALA A 228 -16.04 14.61 12.07
N LEU A 229 -16.07 15.94 11.98
CA LEU A 229 -15.92 16.66 10.70
C LEU A 229 -14.46 16.81 10.26
N TYR A 230 -13.47 16.67 11.15
CA TYR A 230 -12.05 16.76 10.75
C TYR A 230 -11.61 15.69 9.78
N PRO A 231 -11.93 14.39 9.97
CA PRO A 231 -11.64 13.37 8.96
C PRO A 231 -12.34 13.61 7.62
N ILE A 232 -13.59 14.11 7.65
CA ILE A 232 -14.35 14.42 6.44
C ILE A 232 -13.72 15.61 5.69
N LEU A 233 -13.28 16.64 6.42
CA LEU A 233 -12.55 17.76 5.85
C LEU A 233 -11.26 17.29 5.17
N LEU A 234 -10.52 16.38 5.81
CA LEU A 234 -9.32 15.81 5.22
C LEU A 234 -9.63 15.02 3.94
N LEU A 235 -10.69 14.21 3.94
CA LEU A 235 -11.14 13.49 2.75
C LEU A 235 -11.48 14.45 1.59
N ALA A 236 -12.15 15.57 1.88
CA ALA A 236 -12.40 16.61 0.89
C ALA A 236 -11.09 17.16 0.32
N PHE A 237 -10.06 17.36 1.16
CA PHE A 237 -8.73 17.76 0.70
C PHE A 237 -8.04 16.71 -0.18
N VAL A 238 -8.21 15.42 0.08
CA VAL A 238 -7.68 14.35 -0.77
C VAL A 238 -8.22 14.49 -2.19
N PHE A 239 -9.53 14.56 -2.34
CA PHE A 239 -10.16 14.68 -3.67
C PHE A 239 -9.87 16.03 -4.34
N PHE A 240 -9.87 17.12 -3.56
CA PHE A 240 -9.50 18.43 -4.08
C PHE A 240 -8.05 18.44 -4.60
N THR A 241 -7.12 17.86 -3.84
CA THR A 241 -5.70 17.76 -4.24
C THR A 241 -5.54 16.96 -5.52
N PHE A 242 -6.19 15.82 -5.62
CA PHE A 242 -6.17 15.02 -6.85
C PHE A 242 -6.69 15.84 -8.05
N SER A 243 -7.93 16.32 -7.92
CA SER A 243 -8.65 16.95 -9.05
C SER A 243 -8.01 18.25 -9.53
N ILE A 244 -7.61 19.14 -8.62
CA ILE A 244 -6.98 20.40 -9.01
C ILE A 244 -5.61 20.17 -9.67
N THR A 245 -4.86 19.17 -9.19
CA THR A 245 -3.57 18.83 -9.78
C THR A 245 -3.73 18.27 -11.19
N ASP A 246 -4.71 17.41 -11.40
CA ASP A 246 -5.02 16.83 -12.71
C ASP A 246 -5.48 17.93 -13.71
N LEU A 247 -6.32 18.86 -13.26
CA LEU A 247 -6.72 20.04 -14.06
C LEU A 247 -5.53 20.90 -14.47
N LEU A 248 -4.50 21.00 -13.64
CA LEU A 248 -3.26 21.71 -13.92
C LEU A 248 -2.26 20.87 -14.76
N LYS A 249 -2.69 19.73 -15.33
CA LYS A 249 -1.84 18.81 -16.09
C LYS A 249 -0.71 18.18 -15.26
N GLY A 250 -0.85 18.15 -13.93
CA GLY A 250 0.03 17.45 -13.00
C GLY A 250 -0.44 16.03 -12.74
N ASN A 251 0.37 15.23 -12.04
CA ASN A 251 -0.04 13.92 -11.58
C ASN A 251 -0.78 14.02 -10.23
N GLY A 252 -2.11 13.81 -10.25
CA GLY A 252 -2.97 13.85 -9.06
C GLY A 252 -2.59 12.81 -8.01
N TYR A 253 -2.20 11.60 -8.40
CA TYR A 253 -1.78 10.54 -7.47
C TYR A 253 -0.48 10.90 -6.74
N LEU A 254 0.50 11.47 -7.45
CA LEU A 254 1.73 11.94 -6.83
C LEU A 254 1.45 13.06 -5.82
N ALA A 255 0.57 14.00 -6.20
CA ALA A 255 0.20 15.11 -5.32
C ALA A 255 -0.48 14.62 -4.04
N VAL A 256 -1.41 13.68 -4.15
CA VAL A 256 -2.12 13.09 -3.03
C VAL A 256 -1.17 12.33 -2.10
N TYR A 257 -0.24 11.54 -2.65
CA TYR A 257 0.75 10.80 -1.86
C TYR A 257 1.69 11.75 -1.09
N ILE A 258 2.21 12.78 -1.74
CA ILE A 258 3.07 13.78 -1.09
C ILE A 258 2.29 14.57 -0.03
N ALA A 259 1.02 14.96 -0.31
CA ALA A 259 0.17 15.61 0.68
C ALA A 259 -0.07 14.71 1.90
N GLY A 260 -0.25 13.40 1.69
CA GLY A 260 -0.34 12.39 2.75
C GLY A 260 0.93 12.36 3.61
N ILE A 261 2.12 12.28 3.01
CA ILE A 261 3.41 12.36 3.72
C ILE A 261 3.49 13.64 4.56
N MET A 262 3.09 14.78 3.98
CA MET A 262 3.12 16.06 4.69
C MET A 262 2.19 16.04 5.92
N VAL A 263 0.96 15.57 5.77
CA VAL A 263 -0.02 15.50 6.88
C VAL A 263 0.44 14.52 7.94
N GLY A 264 0.92 13.33 7.56
CA GLY A 264 1.35 12.27 8.48
C GLY A 264 2.57 12.62 9.32
N ASN A 265 3.47 13.49 8.81
CA ASN A 265 4.70 13.90 9.49
C ASN A 265 4.62 15.26 10.21
N ASN A 266 3.43 15.84 10.31
CA ASN A 266 3.21 17.08 11.06
C ASN A 266 2.20 16.85 12.18
N LYS A 267 2.25 17.69 13.21
CA LYS A 267 1.24 17.69 14.28
C LYS A 267 -0.07 18.23 13.72
N ILE A 268 -1.13 17.46 13.84
CA ILE A 268 -2.49 17.82 13.42
C ILE A 268 -3.46 17.57 14.57
N MET A 269 -4.50 18.42 14.69
CA MET A 269 -5.57 18.23 15.67
C MET A 269 -6.36 16.95 15.33
N HIS A 270 -6.87 16.27 16.37
CA HIS A 270 -7.68 15.05 16.24
C HIS A 270 -7.02 13.93 15.41
N ARG A 271 -5.70 13.80 15.54
CA ARG A 271 -4.89 12.84 14.77
C ARG A 271 -5.44 11.42 14.87
N LYS A 272 -5.76 10.94 16.06
CA LYS A 272 -6.26 9.59 16.30
C LYS A 272 -7.56 9.30 15.54
N ASP A 273 -8.51 10.24 15.60
CA ASP A 273 -9.80 10.09 14.91
C ASP A 273 -9.62 10.08 13.40
N ILE A 274 -8.74 10.95 12.89
CA ILE A 274 -8.38 11.02 11.47
C ILE A 274 -7.77 9.70 11.00
N TYR A 275 -6.77 9.17 11.73
CA TYR A 275 -6.13 7.90 11.36
C TYR A 275 -7.10 6.73 11.38
N THR A 276 -7.93 6.61 12.43
CA THR A 276 -8.93 5.54 12.54
C THR A 276 -9.94 5.59 11.40
N PHE A 277 -10.41 6.79 11.05
CA PHE A 277 -11.33 6.98 9.92
C PHE A 277 -10.66 6.62 8.59
N MET A 278 -9.44 7.12 8.34
CA MET A 278 -8.70 6.88 7.10
C MET A 278 -8.35 5.40 6.94
N ASP A 279 -7.99 4.69 8.01
CA ASP A 279 -7.73 3.24 7.97
C ASP A 279 -9.00 2.46 7.57
N GLY A 280 -10.14 2.74 8.22
CA GLY A 280 -11.42 2.12 7.86
C GLY A 280 -11.84 2.41 6.42
N LEU A 281 -11.64 3.65 5.96
CA LEU A 281 -11.96 4.07 4.59
C LEU A 281 -11.01 3.43 3.56
N THR A 282 -9.74 3.24 3.90
CA THR A 282 -8.76 2.53 3.08
C THR A 282 -9.17 1.07 2.88
N TRP A 283 -9.56 0.38 3.95
CA TRP A 283 -10.08 -1.00 3.86
C TRP A 283 -11.33 -1.08 3.00
N LEU A 284 -12.29 -0.18 3.21
CA LEU A 284 -13.51 -0.12 2.39
C LEU A 284 -13.18 0.10 0.91
N SER A 285 -12.27 1.04 0.63
CA SER A 285 -11.80 1.34 -0.73
C SER A 285 -11.15 0.14 -1.39
N GLN A 286 -10.29 -0.60 -0.67
CA GLN A 286 -9.67 -1.83 -1.17
C GLN A 286 -10.72 -2.90 -1.48
N ILE A 287 -11.67 -3.14 -0.59
CA ILE A 287 -12.73 -4.14 -0.80
C ILE A 287 -13.55 -3.78 -2.05
N ILE A 288 -14.06 -2.56 -2.13
CA ILE A 288 -14.88 -2.10 -3.27
C ILE A 288 -14.10 -2.21 -4.58
N MET A 289 -12.84 -1.75 -4.58
CA MET A 289 -11.97 -1.77 -5.74
C MET A 289 -11.75 -3.19 -6.27
N PHE A 290 -11.34 -4.13 -5.42
CA PHE A 290 -11.09 -5.51 -5.81
C PHE A 290 -12.38 -6.24 -6.24
N LEU A 291 -13.51 -5.97 -5.56
CA LEU A 291 -14.82 -6.49 -5.97
C LEU A 291 -15.24 -6.00 -7.36
N CYS A 292 -15.16 -4.67 -7.59
CA CYS A 292 -15.51 -4.09 -8.88
C CYS A 292 -14.62 -4.62 -10.02
N LEU A 293 -13.32 -4.77 -9.77
CA LEU A 293 -12.40 -5.34 -10.75
C LEU A 293 -12.70 -6.81 -11.01
N GLY A 294 -13.07 -7.57 -9.97
CA GLY A 294 -13.49 -8.96 -10.13
C GLY A 294 -14.81 -9.11 -10.90
N LEU A 295 -15.77 -8.18 -10.71
CA LEU A 295 -17.02 -8.14 -11.47
C LEU A 295 -16.83 -7.74 -12.94
N LEU A 296 -15.81 -6.92 -13.22
CA LEU A 296 -15.54 -6.39 -14.57
C LEU A 296 -14.95 -7.46 -15.52
N VAL A 297 -14.25 -8.45 -14.99
CA VAL A 297 -13.54 -9.44 -15.79
C VAL A 297 -14.43 -10.60 -16.21
N ASN A 298 -14.19 -11.12 -17.43
CA ASN A 298 -14.76 -12.35 -17.93
C ASN A 298 -13.69 -13.46 -17.86
N PRO A 299 -13.73 -14.38 -16.88
CA PRO A 299 -12.70 -15.40 -16.70
C PRO A 299 -12.46 -16.28 -17.92
N HIS A 300 -13.49 -16.58 -18.72
CA HIS A 300 -13.32 -17.41 -19.92
C HIS A 300 -12.45 -16.73 -21.00
N GLU A 301 -12.55 -15.40 -21.16
CA GLU A 301 -11.71 -14.64 -22.11
C GLU A 301 -10.23 -14.62 -21.69
N MET A 302 -9.96 -14.74 -20.40
CA MET A 302 -8.59 -14.80 -19.88
C MET A 302 -7.88 -16.11 -20.27
N LEU A 303 -8.62 -17.20 -20.46
CA LEU A 303 -8.03 -18.50 -20.85
C LEU A 303 -7.42 -18.46 -22.25
N GLU A 304 -7.96 -17.63 -23.15
CA GLU A 304 -7.44 -17.47 -24.50
C GLU A 304 -6.03 -16.85 -24.51
N VAL A 305 -5.74 -15.97 -23.55
CA VAL A 305 -4.46 -15.27 -23.43
C VAL A 305 -3.54 -15.89 -22.38
N ALA A 306 -4.00 -16.90 -21.65
CA ALA A 306 -3.35 -17.44 -20.46
C ALA A 306 -1.88 -17.87 -20.71
N ALA A 307 -1.60 -18.53 -21.83
CA ALA A 307 -0.25 -19.01 -22.15
C ALA A 307 0.75 -17.85 -22.34
N VAL A 308 0.34 -16.82 -23.08
CA VAL A 308 1.19 -15.65 -23.34
C VAL A 308 1.30 -14.81 -22.06
N ALA A 309 0.20 -14.61 -21.34
CA ALA A 309 0.18 -13.86 -20.08
C ALA A 309 1.05 -14.54 -19.01
N LEU A 310 1.00 -15.88 -18.91
CA LEU A 310 1.87 -16.63 -17.99
C LEU A 310 3.34 -16.44 -18.32
N LEU A 311 3.70 -16.53 -19.60
CA LEU A 311 5.10 -16.35 -20.05
C LEU A 311 5.59 -14.91 -19.74
N ILE A 312 4.76 -13.89 -20.01
CA ILE A 312 5.08 -12.50 -19.68
C ILE A 312 5.23 -12.34 -18.18
N GLY A 313 4.30 -12.88 -17.38
CA GLY A 313 4.34 -12.81 -15.92
C GLY A 313 5.59 -13.49 -15.34
N VAL A 314 5.94 -14.66 -15.81
CA VAL A 314 7.17 -15.38 -15.41
C VAL A 314 8.42 -14.58 -15.77
N PHE A 315 8.49 -14.04 -16.98
CA PHE A 315 9.62 -13.17 -17.38
C PHE A 315 9.72 -11.95 -16.48
N MET A 316 8.61 -11.29 -16.22
CA MET A 316 8.57 -10.09 -15.38
C MET A 316 9.03 -10.38 -13.95
N ILE A 317 8.58 -11.49 -13.35
CA ILE A 317 8.93 -11.86 -11.97
C ILE A 317 10.38 -12.31 -11.85
N ILE A 318 10.88 -13.12 -12.83
CA ILE A 318 12.19 -13.78 -12.72
C ILE A 318 13.31 -12.96 -13.37
N ILE A 319 13.02 -12.17 -14.40
CA ILE A 319 14.04 -11.45 -15.18
C ILE A 319 13.80 -9.94 -15.15
N GLY A 320 12.65 -9.48 -15.58
CA GLY A 320 12.39 -8.04 -15.78
C GLY A 320 12.54 -7.22 -14.51
N ARG A 321 11.87 -7.62 -13.43
CA ARG A 321 11.94 -6.96 -12.13
C ARG A 321 13.32 -7.12 -11.46
N PRO A 322 13.91 -8.34 -11.34
CA PRO A 322 15.26 -8.48 -10.79
C PRO A 322 16.29 -7.64 -11.52
N LEU A 323 16.31 -7.66 -12.86
CA LEU A 323 17.27 -6.87 -13.64
C LEU A 323 17.14 -5.38 -13.35
N SER A 324 15.91 -4.84 -13.29
CA SER A 324 15.65 -3.45 -12.95
C SER A 324 16.12 -3.12 -11.52
N VAL A 325 15.81 -3.94 -10.52
CA VAL A 325 16.20 -3.73 -9.13
C VAL A 325 17.71 -3.79 -8.96
N PHE A 326 18.38 -4.77 -9.58
CA PHE A 326 19.84 -4.88 -9.50
C PHE A 326 20.54 -3.68 -10.14
N LEU A 327 20.07 -3.21 -11.29
CA LEU A 327 20.62 -2.02 -11.94
C LEU A 327 20.41 -0.76 -11.09
N CYS A 328 19.22 -0.57 -10.55
CA CYS A 328 18.89 0.58 -9.70
C CYS A 328 19.68 0.60 -8.40
N LEU A 329 19.87 -0.56 -7.79
CA LEU A 329 20.56 -0.66 -6.49
C LEU A 329 22.07 -0.85 -6.62
N LEU A 330 22.61 -0.94 -7.85
CA LEU A 330 24.07 -1.08 -8.09
C LEU A 330 24.91 0.01 -7.38
N PRO A 331 24.53 1.31 -7.43
CA PRO A 331 25.29 2.37 -6.77
C PRO A 331 25.27 2.29 -5.23
N PHE A 332 24.24 1.66 -4.65
CA PHE A 332 23.98 1.63 -3.21
C PHE A 332 24.64 0.43 -2.54
N ARG A 333 25.97 0.50 -2.30
CA ARG A 333 26.78 -0.61 -1.77
C ARG A 333 26.39 -1.08 -0.36
N LYS A 334 25.70 -0.24 0.42
CA LYS A 334 25.22 -0.60 1.78
C LYS A 334 24.07 -1.62 1.76
N ILE A 335 23.36 -1.76 0.63
CA ILE A 335 22.26 -2.71 0.49
C ILE A 335 22.84 -4.10 0.17
N THR A 336 22.59 -5.06 1.06
CA THR A 336 23.11 -6.42 0.93
C THR A 336 22.53 -7.16 -0.28
N MET A 337 23.26 -8.14 -0.80
CA MET A 337 22.78 -8.99 -1.91
C MET A 337 21.45 -9.68 -1.58
N LYS A 338 21.31 -10.16 -0.34
CA LYS A 338 20.07 -10.77 0.15
C LYS A 338 18.89 -9.80 0.11
N SER A 339 19.12 -8.54 0.51
CA SER A 339 18.11 -7.48 0.43
C SER A 339 17.69 -7.18 -1.02
N ARG A 340 18.66 -7.14 -1.96
CA ARG A 340 18.36 -6.92 -3.40
C ARG A 340 17.53 -8.06 -3.98
N ILE A 341 17.87 -9.31 -3.66
CA ILE A 341 17.09 -10.48 -4.09
C ILE A 341 15.67 -10.41 -3.51
N PHE A 342 15.52 -10.05 -2.24
CA PHE A 342 14.21 -9.94 -1.60
C PHE A 342 13.36 -8.83 -2.24
N VAL A 343 13.91 -7.62 -2.44
CA VAL A 343 13.22 -6.51 -3.11
C VAL A 343 12.81 -6.88 -4.54
N SER A 344 13.65 -7.64 -5.24
CA SER A 344 13.31 -8.16 -6.57
C SER A 344 12.12 -9.12 -6.54
N TRP A 345 12.06 -10.00 -5.52
CA TRP A 345 10.98 -10.97 -5.37
C TRP A 345 9.67 -10.33 -4.92
N VAL A 346 9.74 -9.31 -4.06
CA VAL A 346 8.57 -8.64 -3.45
C VAL A 346 7.86 -7.66 -4.42
N GLY A 347 8.12 -7.75 -5.72
CA GLY A 347 7.40 -6.99 -6.74
C GLY A 347 5.97 -7.49 -6.98
N LEU A 348 5.18 -7.69 -5.91
CA LEU A 348 3.79 -8.16 -5.99
C LEU A 348 2.92 -7.17 -6.75
N ARG A 349 2.06 -7.66 -7.65
CA ARG A 349 1.10 -6.85 -8.40
C ARG A 349 -0.27 -6.92 -7.72
N GLY A 350 -0.83 -5.77 -7.36
CA GLY A 350 -2.15 -5.64 -6.75
C GLY A 350 -3.22 -5.18 -7.73
N ALA A 351 -4.22 -4.45 -7.25
CA ALA A 351 -5.29 -3.92 -8.08
C ALA A 351 -4.86 -2.76 -8.98
N VAL A 352 -3.81 -2.02 -8.61
CA VAL A 352 -3.37 -0.81 -9.32
C VAL A 352 -3.04 -1.08 -10.79
N PRO A 353 -2.29 -2.13 -11.16
CA PRO A 353 -2.11 -2.54 -12.56
C PRO A 353 -3.42 -2.73 -13.32
N ILE A 354 -4.43 -3.37 -12.69
CA ILE A 354 -5.73 -3.63 -13.34
C ILE A 354 -6.48 -2.30 -13.56
N ILE A 355 -6.45 -1.39 -12.56
CA ILE A 355 -7.02 -0.05 -12.73
C ILE A 355 -6.34 0.69 -13.87
N PHE A 356 -5.01 0.65 -13.93
CA PHE A 356 -4.30 1.34 -15.02
C PHE A 356 -4.58 0.69 -16.38
N ALA A 357 -4.90 -0.59 -16.43
CA ALA A 357 -5.34 -1.25 -17.67
C ALA A 357 -6.74 -0.82 -18.13
N THR A 358 -7.57 -0.21 -17.27
CA THR A 358 -8.85 0.38 -17.71
C THR A 358 -8.66 1.67 -18.50
N TYR A 359 -7.55 2.40 -18.31
CA TYR A 359 -7.30 3.67 -19.01
C TYR A 359 -7.17 3.49 -20.53
N PRO A 360 -6.40 2.54 -21.07
CA PRO A 360 -6.41 2.23 -22.50
C PRO A 360 -7.79 1.84 -23.03
N VAL A 361 -8.58 1.09 -22.23
CA VAL A 361 -9.94 0.67 -22.62
C VAL A 361 -10.86 1.87 -22.76
N VAL A 362 -10.88 2.75 -21.76
CA VAL A 362 -11.69 3.98 -21.77
C VAL A 362 -11.22 4.96 -22.86
N ALA A 363 -9.93 5.01 -23.12
CA ALA A 363 -9.35 5.81 -24.18
C ALA A 363 -9.59 5.25 -25.59
N GLY A 364 -10.13 4.02 -25.74
CA GLY A 364 -10.39 3.40 -27.03
C GLY A 364 -9.11 3.00 -27.79
N VAL A 365 -8.03 2.65 -27.08
CA VAL A 365 -6.80 2.17 -27.71
C VAL A 365 -7.06 0.79 -28.33
N GLU A 366 -6.60 0.60 -29.57
CA GLU A 366 -6.73 -0.69 -30.24
C GLU A 366 -6.03 -1.82 -29.47
N GLY A 367 -6.74 -2.95 -29.27
CA GLY A 367 -6.24 -4.06 -28.47
C GLY A 367 -6.29 -3.86 -26.97
N SER A 368 -6.95 -2.83 -26.45
CA SER A 368 -7.01 -2.51 -25.02
C SER A 368 -7.69 -3.59 -24.16
N ASN A 369 -8.68 -4.31 -24.69
CA ASN A 369 -9.29 -5.45 -23.99
C ASN A 369 -8.28 -6.60 -23.79
N LEU A 370 -7.42 -6.83 -24.78
CA LEU A 370 -6.32 -7.78 -24.67
C LEU A 370 -5.33 -7.37 -23.59
N ILE A 371 -4.98 -6.07 -23.52
CA ILE A 371 -4.14 -5.51 -22.46
C ILE A 371 -4.78 -5.78 -21.10
N PHE A 372 -6.06 -5.48 -20.94
CA PHE A 372 -6.81 -5.67 -19.69
C PHE A 372 -6.78 -7.13 -19.23
N ASN A 373 -7.10 -8.09 -20.13
CA ASN A 373 -7.14 -9.52 -19.80
C ASN A 373 -5.75 -10.06 -19.43
N ILE A 374 -4.69 -9.64 -20.14
CA ILE A 374 -3.30 -10.04 -19.82
C ILE A 374 -2.88 -9.49 -18.45
N VAL A 375 -3.12 -8.20 -18.17
CA VAL A 375 -2.78 -7.57 -16.90
C VAL A 375 -3.51 -8.24 -15.73
N PHE A 376 -4.79 -8.53 -15.93
CA PHE A 376 -5.61 -9.17 -14.91
C PHE A 376 -5.09 -10.59 -14.60
N PHE A 377 -4.79 -11.38 -15.62
CA PHE A 377 -4.24 -12.72 -15.46
C PHE A 377 -2.89 -12.69 -14.72
N ILE A 378 -1.99 -11.81 -15.13
CA ILE A 378 -0.67 -11.66 -14.48
C ILE A 378 -0.82 -11.23 -13.03
N THR A 379 -1.77 -10.35 -12.72
CA THR A 379 -2.04 -9.94 -11.34
C THR A 379 -2.48 -11.12 -10.47
N ILE A 380 -3.38 -11.97 -10.95
CA ILE A 380 -3.77 -13.20 -10.22
C ILE A 380 -2.54 -14.09 -9.99
N VAL A 381 -1.77 -14.37 -11.04
CA VAL A 381 -0.55 -15.19 -10.92
C VAL A 381 0.42 -14.60 -9.90
N SER A 382 0.64 -13.29 -9.94
CA SER A 382 1.51 -12.60 -9.00
C SER A 382 0.99 -12.73 -7.55
N LEU A 383 -0.30 -12.47 -7.32
CA LEU A 383 -0.91 -12.61 -5.99
C LEU A 383 -0.83 -14.06 -5.46
N VAL A 384 -1.03 -15.05 -6.32
CA VAL A 384 -0.93 -16.46 -5.93
C VAL A 384 0.53 -16.86 -5.70
N VAL A 385 1.42 -16.64 -6.66
CA VAL A 385 2.80 -17.15 -6.59
C VAL A 385 3.64 -16.32 -5.63
N GLN A 386 3.71 -15.01 -5.83
CA GLN A 386 4.52 -14.14 -4.98
C GLN A 386 3.88 -13.98 -3.59
N GLY A 387 2.56 -13.74 -3.53
CA GLY A 387 1.86 -13.54 -2.27
C GLY A 387 2.05 -14.69 -1.27
N THR A 388 1.95 -15.94 -1.72
CA THR A 388 2.14 -17.11 -0.84
C THR A 388 3.60 -17.37 -0.47
N THR A 389 4.55 -16.92 -1.28
CA THR A 389 5.98 -17.23 -1.09
C THR A 389 6.79 -16.13 -0.40
N ILE A 390 6.26 -14.91 -0.23
CA ILE A 390 6.98 -13.78 0.39
C ILE A 390 7.58 -14.15 1.75
N SER A 391 6.77 -14.71 2.65
CA SER A 391 7.21 -15.07 4.01
C SER A 391 8.28 -16.17 3.99
N PHE A 392 8.18 -17.11 3.08
CA PHE A 392 9.15 -18.18 2.87
C PHE A 392 10.50 -17.63 2.38
N VAL A 393 10.48 -16.75 1.38
CA VAL A 393 11.69 -16.10 0.86
C VAL A 393 12.35 -15.22 1.92
N ALA A 394 11.58 -14.47 2.72
CA ALA A 394 12.12 -13.67 3.83
C ALA A 394 12.87 -14.53 4.85
N ARG A 395 12.35 -15.74 5.16
CA ARG A 395 13.01 -16.70 6.08
C ARG A 395 14.28 -17.28 5.48
N ILE A 396 14.25 -17.77 4.25
CA ILE A 396 15.43 -18.35 3.56
C ILE A 396 16.57 -17.34 3.50
N LEU A 397 16.27 -16.08 3.21
CA LEU A 397 17.26 -15.02 3.13
C LEU A 397 17.72 -14.50 4.50
N ASN A 398 17.15 -15.00 5.61
CA ASN A 398 17.38 -14.54 7.00
C ASN A 398 17.10 -13.04 7.20
N LEU A 399 16.12 -12.50 6.48
CA LEU A 399 15.69 -11.09 6.55
C LEU A 399 14.48 -10.89 7.47
N SER A 400 13.88 -11.97 7.98
CA SER A 400 12.78 -11.92 8.92
C SER A 400 13.26 -11.57 10.33
N LYS A 401 12.50 -10.74 11.04
CA LYS A 401 12.54 -10.56 12.49
C LYS A 401 11.13 -10.71 13.07
N PRO A 402 10.98 -11.10 14.35
CA PRO A 402 9.67 -11.12 14.99
C PRO A 402 9.01 -9.74 14.87
N LEU A 403 7.69 -9.72 14.76
CA LEU A 403 6.93 -8.49 14.86
C LEU A 403 7.02 -8.01 16.31
N GLU A 404 7.64 -6.88 16.54
CA GLU A 404 7.63 -6.22 17.83
C GLU A 404 6.17 -5.87 18.17
N LYS A 405 5.72 -6.20 19.36
CA LYS A 405 4.40 -5.79 19.83
C LYS A 405 4.41 -4.26 19.92
N THR A 406 3.77 -3.60 18.99
CA THR A 406 3.47 -2.16 19.10
C THR A 406 2.27 -2.02 20.02
N GLY A 407 2.46 -1.36 21.15
CA GLY A 407 1.45 -1.18 22.19
C GLY A 407 1.74 -2.00 23.44
N ASN A 408 1.14 -1.60 24.53
CA ASN A 408 1.19 -2.29 25.79
C ASN A 408 0.05 -3.32 25.91
N ASP A 409 0.23 -4.34 26.74
CA ASP A 409 -0.79 -5.39 27.00
C ASP A 409 -2.08 -4.82 27.65
N PHE A 410 -2.12 -3.52 27.89
CA PHE A 410 -3.24 -2.79 28.50
C PHE A 410 -4.12 -2.05 27.50
N GLY A 411 -3.69 -1.91 26.23
CA GLY A 411 -4.40 -1.15 25.22
C GLY A 411 -4.47 0.36 25.51
N VAL A 412 -3.60 0.88 26.38
CA VAL A 412 -3.50 2.30 26.73
C VAL A 412 -2.50 2.96 25.81
N GLU A 413 -2.90 4.06 25.17
CA GLU A 413 -2.03 4.94 24.40
C GLU A 413 -1.97 6.28 25.10
N LEU A 414 -0.76 6.85 25.20
CA LEU A 414 -0.62 8.22 25.68
C LEU A 414 -1.00 9.21 24.58
N PRO A 415 -1.65 10.35 24.94
CA PRO A 415 -1.75 11.48 24.03
C PRO A 415 -0.35 11.90 23.56
N GLU A 416 -0.20 12.25 22.28
CA GLU A 416 1.10 12.68 21.71
C GLU A 416 1.69 13.95 22.35
N GLU A 417 0.89 14.64 23.15
CA GLU A 417 1.28 15.84 23.90
C GLU A 417 2.10 15.49 25.15
N ILE A 418 2.04 14.24 25.61
CA ILE A 418 2.79 13.73 26.74
C ILE A 418 4.09 13.14 26.23
N ASP A 419 5.20 13.84 26.48
CA ASP A 419 6.55 13.39 26.06
C ASP A 419 7.10 12.34 27.05
N SER A 420 6.45 11.18 27.08
CA SER A 420 6.74 10.06 27.97
C SER A 420 6.57 8.75 27.21
N ASP A 421 7.34 7.76 27.60
CA ASP A 421 7.26 6.41 27.03
C ASP A 421 6.45 5.46 27.94
N LEU A 422 5.59 4.63 27.30
CA LEU A 422 4.91 3.54 27.98
C LEU A 422 5.69 2.24 27.78
N SER A 423 5.92 1.52 28.88
CA SER A 423 6.55 0.21 28.84
C SER A 423 5.77 -0.78 29.72
N ASP A 424 5.78 -2.05 29.30
CA ASP A 424 5.20 -3.15 30.07
C ASP A 424 6.28 -3.88 30.86
N MET A 425 6.01 -4.15 32.14
CA MET A 425 6.85 -4.97 32.97
C MET A 425 6.02 -6.14 33.53
N THR A 426 6.51 -7.36 33.37
CA THR A 426 5.88 -8.54 34.00
C THR A 426 6.64 -8.92 35.25
N ILE A 427 5.93 -9.10 36.36
CA ILE A 427 6.51 -9.47 37.66
C ILE A 427 6.96 -10.92 37.60
N THR A 428 8.24 -11.12 37.84
CA THR A 428 8.87 -12.46 37.93
C THR A 428 9.08 -12.86 39.38
N LYS A 429 9.30 -14.15 39.62
CA LYS A 429 9.59 -14.70 40.94
C LYS A 429 10.81 -14.05 41.61
N SER A 430 11.86 -13.81 40.86
CA SER A 430 13.07 -13.14 41.34
C SER A 430 12.83 -11.71 41.82
N MET A 431 11.92 -10.99 41.21
CA MET A 431 11.55 -9.62 41.62
C MET A 431 10.76 -9.64 42.95
N LEU A 432 9.93 -10.67 43.18
CA LEU A 432 9.17 -10.80 44.41
C LEU A 432 10.05 -11.21 45.60
N GLU A 433 11.18 -11.85 45.37
CA GLU A 433 12.18 -12.15 46.41
C GLU A 433 12.88 -10.88 46.94
N GLU A 434 12.94 -9.84 46.13
CA GLU A 434 13.53 -8.52 46.52
C GLU A 434 12.49 -7.58 47.13
N ALA A 435 11.24 -7.59 46.62
CA ALA A 435 10.16 -6.71 47.07
C ALA A 435 8.79 -7.31 46.78
N ASP A 436 7.90 -7.38 47.75
CA ASP A 436 6.54 -7.90 47.61
C ASP A 436 5.46 -6.82 47.45
N THR A 437 5.83 -5.55 47.64
CA THR A 437 4.94 -4.41 47.46
C THR A 437 5.43 -3.44 46.41
N LEU A 438 4.49 -2.72 45.81
CA LEU A 438 4.80 -1.74 44.75
C LEU A 438 5.74 -0.62 45.22
N LYS A 439 5.66 -0.22 46.52
CA LYS A 439 6.50 0.81 47.13
C LYS A 439 7.97 0.38 47.27
N ASP A 440 8.16 -0.90 47.58
CA ASP A 440 9.51 -1.41 47.88
C ASP A 440 10.24 -1.87 46.61
N MET A 441 9.52 -1.88 45.48
CA MET A 441 10.07 -2.26 44.18
C MET A 441 11.06 -1.21 43.67
N ASN A 442 12.22 -1.67 43.25
CA ASN A 442 13.26 -0.79 42.69
C ASN A 442 12.97 -0.48 41.21
N LEU A 443 12.03 0.48 40.97
CA LEU A 443 11.73 0.94 39.63
C LEU A 443 12.75 1.98 39.17
N PRO A 444 13.01 2.11 37.84
CA PRO A 444 13.88 3.16 37.32
C PRO A 444 13.42 4.56 37.76
N LYS A 445 14.38 5.44 38.04
CA LYS A 445 14.06 6.82 38.44
C LYS A 445 13.23 7.51 37.36
N GLY A 446 12.21 8.26 37.77
CA GLY A 446 11.30 8.94 36.84
C GLY A 446 10.22 8.03 36.22
N THR A 447 10.04 6.82 36.75
CA THR A 447 9.01 5.89 36.31
C THR A 447 7.84 5.84 37.29
N LEU A 448 6.60 5.88 36.77
CA LEU A 448 5.37 5.73 37.54
C LEU A 448 4.59 4.52 37.02
N VAL A 449 4.04 3.71 37.94
CA VAL A 449 3.12 2.64 37.57
C VAL A 449 1.72 3.23 37.39
N MET A 450 1.16 3.10 36.18
CA MET A 450 -0.17 3.61 35.85
C MET A 450 -1.29 2.64 36.19
N ILE A 451 -1.09 1.34 35.88
CA ILE A 451 -2.09 0.28 36.05
C ILE A 451 -1.35 -1.04 36.31
N VAL A 452 -1.97 -1.90 37.12
CA VAL A 452 -1.54 -3.29 37.35
C VAL A 452 -2.61 -4.22 36.79
N LYS A 453 -2.21 -5.21 36.00
CA LYS A 453 -3.10 -6.25 35.48
C LYS A 453 -2.74 -7.60 36.10
N ARG A 454 -3.72 -8.21 36.79
CA ARG A 454 -3.63 -9.53 37.40
C ARG A 454 -4.62 -10.47 36.71
N GLY A 455 -4.12 -11.36 35.86
CA GLY A 455 -5.00 -12.17 35.00
C GLY A 455 -5.82 -11.22 34.07
N ASP A 456 -7.15 -11.23 34.25
CA ASP A 456 -8.06 -10.36 33.49
C ASP A 456 -8.55 -9.12 34.28
N GLU A 457 -8.12 -8.97 35.53
CA GLU A 457 -8.52 -7.85 36.38
C GLU A 457 -7.51 -6.69 36.33
N PHE A 458 -8.03 -5.46 36.31
CA PHE A 458 -7.24 -4.24 36.40
C PHE A 458 -7.29 -3.67 37.82
N LEU A 459 -6.11 -3.50 38.42
CA LEU A 459 -5.95 -3.00 39.76
C LEU A 459 -5.40 -1.58 39.74
N ILE A 460 -5.91 -0.70 40.61
CA ILE A 460 -5.38 0.65 40.79
C ILE A 460 -4.09 0.53 41.62
N PRO A 461 -2.94 1.00 41.08
CA PRO A 461 -1.68 0.91 41.80
C PRO A 461 -1.68 1.85 43.02
N ASN A 462 -1.32 1.28 44.17
CA ASN A 462 -0.97 2.04 45.36
C ASN A 462 0.28 1.43 45.99
N GLY A 463 1.02 2.21 46.77
CA GLY A 463 2.31 1.76 47.32
C GLY A 463 2.23 0.48 48.18
N THR A 464 1.07 0.17 48.77
CA THR A 464 0.84 -1.00 49.63
C THR A 464 0.29 -2.21 48.87
N LEU A 465 0.09 -2.08 47.54
CA LEU A 465 -0.40 -3.18 46.72
C LEU A 465 0.62 -4.31 46.71
N LYS A 466 0.22 -5.48 47.20
CA LYS A 466 1.02 -6.69 47.09
C LYS A 466 0.96 -7.23 45.67
N LEU A 467 2.14 -7.44 45.12
CA LEU A 467 2.34 -7.98 43.79
C LEU A 467 2.38 -9.50 43.80
N HIS A 468 1.92 -10.13 42.73
CA HIS A 468 1.97 -11.56 42.52
C HIS A 468 2.78 -11.89 41.30
N GLU A 469 3.34 -13.10 41.24
CA GLU A 469 4.01 -13.60 40.05
C GLU A 469 3.04 -13.61 38.85
N GLY A 470 3.48 -13.03 37.73
CA GLY A 470 2.66 -12.87 36.53
C GLY A 470 1.84 -11.59 36.45
N ASP A 471 1.83 -10.74 37.49
CA ASP A 471 1.24 -9.41 37.41
C ASP A 471 1.97 -8.60 36.32
N LYS A 472 1.22 -7.87 35.52
CA LYS A 472 1.76 -6.97 34.52
C LYS A 472 1.57 -5.52 34.98
N LEU A 473 2.64 -4.75 34.92
CA LEU A 473 2.64 -3.33 35.26
C LEU A 473 2.71 -2.51 33.98
N LEU A 474 1.86 -1.51 33.85
CA LEU A 474 2.00 -0.46 32.85
C LEU A 474 2.78 0.70 33.47
N LEU A 475 3.95 0.95 32.93
CA LEU A 475 4.87 2.00 33.39
C LEU A 475 4.85 3.18 32.43
N ILE A 476 4.86 4.38 33.00
CA ILE A 476 5.15 5.62 32.28
C ILE A 476 6.50 6.15 32.77
N SER A 477 7.39 6.47 31.84
CA SER A 477 8.70 7.06 32.14
C SER A 477 8.93 8.32 31.31
N GLU A 478 9.69 9.28 31.87
CA GLU A 478 10.17 10.40 31.07
C GLU A 478 11.09 9.87 29.94
N LYS A 479 10.94 10.42 28.74
CA LYS A 479 11.82 10.10 27.63
C LYS A 479 13.26 10.36 28.02
N SER A 480 14.10 9.32 28.00
CA SER A 480 15.52 9.49 28.24
C SER A 480 16.15 10.30 27.10
N LYS A 481 16.80 11.42 27.44
CA LYS A 481 17.51 12.29 26.50
C LYS A 481 18.74 11.61 25.82
N GLU A 482 18.98 10.33 26.10
CA GLU A 482 20.16 9.62 25.61
C GLU A 482 20.04 9.08 24.16
N GLU A 483 18.83 9.07 23.56
CA GLU A 483 18.69 8.62 22.15
C GLU A 483 18.92 9.73 21.10
N GLU A 484 19.14 10.99 21.52
CA GLU A 484 19.42 12.09 20.57
C GLU A 484 20.92 12.24 20.22
N THR A 485 21.85 11.54 20.90
CA THR A 485 23.29 11.75 20.71
C THR A 485 24.00 10.71 19.85
N ASP A 486 23.31 9.69 19.35
CA ASP A 486 23.92 8.67 18.47
C ASP A 486 23.55 8.82 16.97
N SER A 487 23.23 10.04 16.52
CA SER A 487 22.96 10.32 15.11
C SER A 487 23.56 11.66 14.63
N ASP A 488 24.85 11.86 14.90
CA ASP A 488 25.68 12.80 14.13
C ASP A 488 26.63 12.04 13.17
#